data_fc6eb8f781a9253397483be6a01de217
#
_entry.id   fc6eb8f781a9253397483be6a01de217
#
_cell.length_a   1.000
_cell.length_b   1.000
_cell.length_c   1.000
_cell.angle_alpha   90.00
_cell.angle_beta   90.00
_cell.angle_gamma   90.00
#
_symmetry.space_group_name_H-M   'P 1'
#
loop_
_entity.id
_entity.type
_entity.pdbx_description
1 polymer ?
#
loop_
_entity_poly.entity_id
_entity_poly.type
_entity_poly.pdbx_seq_one_letter_code
_entity_poly.pdbx_strand_id
1 'polypeptide(L)'
;KKKTTTTKKKTTGSSRSSSSGKRTAKKNQKRPIRREVAGAILLVLALCLGFSYFQSGAWLLDQPAKLCRSLFGWGYYLVAPALLLGSYILLFHRGRNVASCLVGTALLPVVFGAIMHIALCKEKYVNMDGILKLLWTSGNALESGGAVSASLAIMLVLLVKKVLAMVL
;
A
#
# COMPACT_ATOMS: atom_id res chain seq x y z
N LYS A 1 -35.24 -26.91 -81.20
CA LYS A 1 -33.82 -26.56 -81.17
C LYS A 1 -33.41 -26.37 -79.71
N LYS A 2 -32.94 -27.39 -79.04
CA LYS A 2 -31.54 -27.69 -78.70
C LYS A 2 -30.69 -26.54 -78.20
N LYS A 3 -30.37 -26.53 -76.92
CA LYS A 3 -28.96 -26.47 -76.49
C LYS A 3 -28.78 -26.82 -75.01
N THR A 4 -28.08 -27.87 -74.85
CA THR A 4 -27.47 -28.39 -73.60
C THR A 4 -26.39 -27.46 -73.12
N THR A 5 -26.35 -27.15 -71.82
CA THR A 5 -25.15 -26.53 -71.21
C THR A 5 -24.82 -27.23 -69.91
N THR A 6 -23.71 -27.85 -69.91
CA THR A 6 -23.03 -28.61 -68.87
C THR A 6 -22.67 -27.74 -67.67
N THR A 7 -23.07 -28.13 -66.46
CA THR A 7 -22.69 -27.47 -65.26
C THR A 7 -21.43 -28.08 -64.67
N LYS A 8 -20.42 -27.31 -64.64
CA LYS A 8 -19.09 -27.65 -64.12
C LYS A 8 -19.09 -27.59 -62.59
N LYS A 9 -18.91 -28.70 -61.95
CA LYS A 9 -18.80 -28.91 -60.51
C LYS A 9 -17.52 -28.29 -60.01
N LYS A 10 -17.60 -27.22 -59.24
CA LYS A 10 -16.45 -26.56 -58.60
C LYS A 10 -16.34 -27.06 -57.16
N THR A 11 -15.35 -27.88 -56.93
CA THR A 11 -14.93 -28.33 -55.58
C THR A 11 -14.27 -27.16 -54.86
N THR A 12 -14.95 -26.68 -53.87
CA THR A 12 -14.39 -25.65 -52.95
C THR A 12 -13.65 -26.38 -51.82
N GLY A 13 -12.35 -26.21 -51.78
CA GLY A 13 -11.51 -26.68 -50.71
C GLY A 13 -11.85 -26.02 -49.38
N SER A 14 -12.10 -26.85 -48.39
CA SER A 14 -12.27 -26.47 -47.01
C SER A 14 -10.92 -25.98 -46.45
N SER A 15 -10.74 -24.68 -46.39
CA SER A 15 -9.67 -24.08 -45.58
C SER A 15 -10.07 -24.15 -44.12
N ARG A 16 -9.50 -25.11 -43.40
CA ARG A 16 -9.52 -25.12 -41.94
C ARG A 16 -8.77 -23.88 -41.43
N SER A 17 -9.49 -22.84 -41.08
CA SER A 17 -8.96 -21.78 -40.24
C SER A 17 -8.73 -22.34 -38.82
N SER A 18 -7.47 -22.58 -38.51
CA SER A 18 -7.02 -22.84 -37.17
C SER A 18 -7.28 -21.57 -36.34
N SER A 19 -8.41 -21.50 -35.67
CA SER A 19 -8.65 -20.54 -34.61
C SER A 19 -7.67 -20.87 -33.49
N SER A 20 -6.54 -20.16 -33.47
CA SER A 20 -5.68 -20.12 -32.30
C SER A 20 -6.51 -19.51 -31.18
N GLY A 21 -7.15 -20.35 -30.39
CA GLY A 21 -7.83 -19.97 -29.18
C GLY A 21 -6.79 -19.29 -28.28
N LYS A 22 -6.83 -17.96 -28.23
CA LYS A 22 -6.22 -17.18 -27.13
C LYS A 22 -6.75 -17.79 -25.85
N ARG A 23 -5.97 -18.67 -25.23
CA ARG A 23 -6.16 -19.04 -23.83
C ARG A 23 -6.01 -17.77 -23.03
N THR A 24 -7.10 -17.05 -22.86
CA THR A 24 -7.22 -16.05 -21.81
C THR A 24 -6.92 -16.75 -20.51
N ALA A 25 -5.71 -16.52 -20.02
CA ALA A 25 -5.30 -16.98 -18.71
C ALA A 25 -6.40 -16.54 -17.74
N LYS A 26 -7.13 -17.50 -17.22
CA LYS A 26 -8.19 -17.34 -16.24
C LYS A 26 -7.52 -16.72 -15.02
N LYS A 27 -7.49 -15.37 -15.00
CA LYS A 27 -6.95 -14.57 -13.91
C LYS A 27 -7.68 -15.04 -12.66
N ASN A 28 -6.97 -15.76 -11.81
CA ASN A 28 -7.49 -16.32 -10.57
C ASN A 28 -8.25 -15.23 -9.83
N GLN A 29 -9.55 -15.22 -9.96
CA GLN A 29 -10.47 -14.36 -9.25
C GLN A 29 -10.45 -14.86 -7.81
N LYS A 30 -9.52 -14.33 -7.02
CA LYS A 30 -9.41 -14.61 -5.59
C LYS A 30 -10.78 -14.35 -4.99
N ARG A 31 -11.35 -15.39 -4.43
CA ARG A 31 -12.73 -15.43 -3.91
C ARG A 31 -13.03 -14.19 -3.06
N PRO A 32 -14.20 -13.55 -3.21
CA PRO A 32 -14.58 -12.35 -2.48
C PRO A 32 -14.48 -12.50 -0.96
N ILE A 33 -14.71 -13.71 -0.43
CA ILE A 33 -14.62 -14.07 0.99
C ILE A 33 -13.29 -13.65 1.64
N ARG A 34 -12.17 -13.75 0.94
CA ARG A 34 -10.85 -13.33 1.47
C ARG A 34 -10.75 -11.82 1.69
N ARG A 35 -11.50 -11.06 0.95
CA ARG A 35 -11.45 -9.60 0.99
C ARG A 35 -12.30 -9.05 2.14
N GLU A 36 -13.47 -9.64 2.38
CA GLU A 36 -14.35 -9.30 3.49
C GLU A 36 -13.68 -9.64 4.83
N VAL A 37 -13.05 -10.82 4.92
CA VAL A 37 -12.28 -11.22 6.10
C VAL A 37 -11.11 -10.25 6.36
N ALA A 38 -10.36 -9.88 5.32
CA ALA A 38 -9.27 -8.91 5.46
C ALA A 38 -9.78 -7.54 5.93
N GLY A 39 -10.92 -7.08 5.39
CA GLY A 39 -11.58 -5.85 5.82
C GLY A 39 -12.01 -5.91 7.30
N ALA A 40 -12.59 -7.03 7.73
CA ALA A 40 -12.98 -7.22 9.13
C ALA A 40 -11.77 -7.24 10.08
N ILE A 41 -10.68 -7.91 9.70
CA ILE A 41 -9.44 -7.91 10.49
C ILE A 41 -8.86 -6.49 10.62
N LEU A 42 -8.82 -5.72 9.51
CA LEU A 42 -8.35 -4.33 9.55
C LEU A 42 -9.24 -3.45 10.43
N LEU A 43 -10.56 -3.68 10.44
CA LEU A 43 -11.49 -2.98 11.30
C LEU A 43 -11.18 -3.22 12.78
N VAL A 44 -11.02 -4.48 13.15
CA VAL A 44 -10.68 -4.86 14.54
C VAL A 44 -9.35 -4.25 14.95
N LEU A 45 -8.31 -4.32 14.09
CA LEU A 45 -7.02 -3.67 14.34
C LEU A 45 -7.15 -2.16 14.52
N ALA A 46 -7.93 -1.50 13.67
CA ALA A 46 -8.16 -0.06 13.76
C ALA A 46 -8.83 0.33 15.08
N LEU A 47 -9.81 -0.44 15.52
CA LEU A 47 -10.48 -0.23 16.81
C LEU A 47 -9.52 -0.47 17.98
N CYS A 48 -8.75 -1.55 17.95
CA CYS A 48 -7.75 -1.82 19.00
C CYS A 48 -6.73 -0.68 19.14
N LEU A 49 -6.19 -0.19 18.01
CA LEU A 49 -5.26 0.95 18.02
C LEU A 49 -5.95 2.24 18.45
N GLY A 50 -7.19 2.48 18.01
CA GLY A 50 -7.97 3.64 18.42
C GLY A 50 -8.22 3.65 19.93
N PHE A 51 -8.59 2.51 20.52
CA PHE A 51 -8.74 2.40 21.97
C PHE A 51 -7.42 2.61 22.71
N SER A 52 -6.29 2.18 22.14
CA SER A 52 -4.96 2.39 22.73
C SER A 52 -4.56 3.88 22.83
N TYR A 53 -5.24 4.80 22.11
CA TYR A 53 -5.01 6.23 22.26
C TYR A 53 -5.55 6.78 23.60
N PHE A 54 -6.63 6.19 24.09
CA PHE A 54 -7.33 6.66 25.28
C PHE A 54 -6.94 5.90 26.54
N GLN A 55 -6.51 4.66 26.42
CA GLN A 55 -6.26 3.78 27.55
C GLN A 55 -4.88 3.12 27.42
N SER A 56 -3.91 3.67 28.14
CA SER A 56 -2.60 3.05 28.35
C SER A 56 -2.68 2.15 29.58
N GLY A 57 -2.33 0.85 29.43
CA GLY A 57 -2.27 -0.08 30.57
C GLY A 57 -2.74 -1.50 30.26
N ALA A 58 -3.42 -1.74 29.15
CA ALA A 58 -3.75 -3.07 28.70
C ALA A 58 -2.56 -3.65 27.90
N TRP A 59 -1.82 -4.58 28.49
CA TRP A 59 -0.63 -5.18 27.89
C TRP A 59 -0.84 -5.63 26.42
N LEU A 60 -2.01 -6.19 26.10
CA LEU A 60 -2.34 -6.67 24.76
C LEU A 60 -2.50 -5.52 23.73
N LEU A 61 -2.95 -4.35 24.17
CA LEU A 61 -3.14 -3.15 23.34
C LEU A 61 -1.85 -2.34 23.23
N ASP A 62 -1.00 -2.40 24.24
CA ASP A 62 0.26 -1.65 24.28
C ASP A 62 1.31 -2.18 23.28
N GLN A 63 1.34 -3.50 23.03
CA GLN A 63 2.32 -4.10 22.12
C GLN A 63 2.18 -3.58 20.68
N PRO A 64 1.01 -3.68 20.03
CA PRO A 64 0.84 -3.13 18.68
C PRO A 64 0.99 -1.61 18.66
N ALA A 65 0.59 -0.90 19.72
CA ALA A 65 0.76 0.54 19.82
C ALA A 65 2.23 0.96 19.86
N LYS A 66 3.06 0.31 20.69
CA LYS A 66 4.50 0.54 20.75
C LYS A 66 5.18 0.28 19.41
N LEU A 67 4.80 -0.81 18.74
CA LEU A 67 5.32 -1.15 17.42
C LEU A 67 4.95 -0.07 16.39
N CYS A 68 3.72 0.38 16.37
CA CYS A 68 3.28 1.45 15.48
C CYS A 68 3.97 2.80 15.80
N ARG A 69 4.17 3.14 17.08
CA ARG A 69 4.92 4.33 17.48
C ARG A 69 6.38 4.27 17.03
N SER A 70 7.04 3.13 17.22
CA SER A 70 8.44 2.95 16.77
C SER A 70 8.58 3.04 15.25
N LEU A 71 7.58 2.57 14.47
CA LEU A 71 7.62 2.61 13.03
C LEU A 71 7.25 3.99 12.45
N PHE A 72 6.17 4.59 12.95
CA PHE A 72 5.56 5.80 12.36
C PHE A 72 5.74 7.05 13.22
N GLY A 73 6.23 6.92 14.47
CA GLY A 73 6.38 8.04 15.40
C GLY A 73 5.08 8.85 15.52
N TRP A 74 5.13 10.14 15.21
CA TRP A 74 3.94 11.01 15.17
C TRP A 74 2.87 10.57 14.18
N GLY A 75 3.24 9.83 13.13
CA GLY A 75 2.29 9.23 12.19
C GLY A 75 1.39 8.18 12.84
N TYR A 76 1.73 7.68 14.03
CA TYR A 76 0.92 6.71 14.78
C TYR A 76 -0.54 7.15 14.93
N TYR A 77 -0.80 8.43 15.20
CA TYR A 77 -2.16 8.95 15.35
C TYR A 77 -3.01 8.83 14.09
N LEU A 78 -2.38 8.81 12.92
CA LEU A 78 -3.07 8.59 11.64
C LEU A 78 -3.22 7.11 11.28
N VAL A 79 -2.56 6.19 11.97
CA VAL A 79 -2.63 4.75 11.65
C VAL A 79 -4.05 4.22 11.86
N ALA A 80 -4.71 4.53 12.98
CA ALA A 80 -6.07 4.05 13.22
C ALA A 80 -7.08 4.58 12.20
N PRO A 81 -7.17 5.89 11.89
CA PRO A 81 -8.08 6.36 10.85
C PRO A 81 -7.71 5.85 9.45
N ALA A 82 -6.43 5.66 9.14
CA ALA A 82 -6.01 5.04 7.89
C ALA A 82 -6.47 3.58 7.78
N LEU A 83 -6.36 2.80 8.85
CA LEU A 83 -6.86 1.42 8.90
C LEU A 83 -8.39 1.36 8.80
N LEU A 84 -9.11 2.31 9.42
CA LEU A 84 -10.57 2.42 9.28
C LEU A 84 -10.96 2.70 7.82
N LEU A 85 -10.30 3.64 7.16
CA LEU A 85 -10.52 3.92 5.74
C LEU A 85 -10.18 2.70 4.87
N GLY A 86 -9.06 2.03 5.15
CA GLY A 86 -8.67 0.80 4.46
C GLY A 86 -9.69 -0.32 4.61
N SER A 87 -10.22 -0.52 5.82
CA SER A 87 -11.30 -1.46 6.10
C SER A 87 -12.57 -1.09 5.34
N TYR A 88 -12.97 0.17 5.39
CA TYR A 88 -14.13 0.67 4.65
C TYR A 88 -14.00 0.40 3.14
N ILE A 89 -12.84 0.72 2.56
CA ILE A 89 -12.55 0.45 1.14
C ILE A 89 -12.65 -1.04 0.83
N LEU A 90 -12.12 -1.93 1.69
CA LEU A 90 -12.19 -3.36 1.47
C LEU A 90 -13.61 -3.92 1.55
N LEU A 91 -14.42 -3.42 2.48
CA LEU A 91 -15.77 -3.92 2.72
C LEU A 91 -16.77 -3.37 1.68
N PHE A 92 -16.71 -2.07 1.39
CA PHE A 92 -17.74 -1.39 0.60
C PHE A 92 -17.34 -1.12 -0.84
N HIS A 93 -16.05 -0.86 -1.11
CA HIS A 93 -15.61 -0.49 -2.45
C HIS A 93 -15.35 -1.74 -3.31
N ARG A 94 -16.26 -2.03 -4.26
CA ARG A 94 -16.16 -3.16 -5.19
C ARG A 94 -15.42 -2.84 -6.51
N GLY A 95 -14.81 -1.67 -6.63
CA GLY A 95 -14.13 -1.19 -7.84
C GLY A 95 -12.82 -1.92 -8.18
N ARG A 96 -12.31 -1.69 -9.41
CA ARG A 96 -11.06 -2.30 -9.92
C ARG A 96 -9.80 -1.78 -9.21
N ASN A 97 -9.81 -0.57 -8.67
CA ASN A 97 -8.61 0.12 -8.15
C ASN A 97 -8.47 0.08 -6.61
N VAL A 98 -9.04 -0.95 -5.98
CA VAL A 98 -8.98 -1.08 -4.50
C VAL A 98 -7.55 -1.13 -3.97
N ALA A 99 -6.64 -1.79 -4.70
CA ALA A 99 -5.25 -1.88 -4.30
C ALA A 99 -4.58 -0.50 -4.25
N SER A 100 -4.82 0.36 -5.26
CA SER A 100 -4.27 1.72 -5.29
C SER A 100 -4.80 2.58 -4.15
N CYS A 101 -6.11 2.50 -3.87
CA CYS A 101 -6.71 3.21 -2.74
C CYS A 101 -6.14 2.74 -1.40
N LEU A 102 -5.94 1.43 -1.24
CA LEU A 102 -5.37 0.86 -0.02
C LEU A 102 -3.92 1.30 0.19
N VAL A 103 -3.10 1.30 -0.87
CA VAL A 103 -1.73 1.81 -0.83
C VAL A 103 -1.72 3.30 -0.48
N GLY A 104 -2.57 4.11 -1.10
CA GLY A 104 -2.70 5.53 -0.78
C GLY A 104 -3.04 5.76 0.68
N THR A 105 -3.99 5.00 1.22
CA THR A 105 -4.39 5.09 2.63
C THR A 105 -3.25 4.67 3.58
N ALA A 106 -2.48 3.64 3.23
CA ALA A 106 -1.34 3.18 4.02
C ALA A 106 -0.15 4.17 3.99
N LEU A 107 -0.04 4.98 2.94
CA LEU A 107 0.99 6.02 2.84
C LEU A 107 0.71 7.23 3.72
N LEU A 108 -0.55 7.50 4.09
CA LEU A 108 -0.92 8.66 4.91
C LEU A 108 -0.11 8.77 6.22
N PRO A 109 -0.06 7.74 7.09
CA PRO A 109 0.70 7.83 8.33
C PRO A 109 2.21 7.96 8.08
N VAL A 110 2.73 7.35 6.99
CA VAL A 110 4.16 7.43 6.63
C VAL A 110 4.53 8.85 6.22
N VAL A 111 3.76 9.45 5.32
CA VAL A 111 4.00 10.82 4.83
C VAL A 111 3.85 11.83 5.96
N PHE A 112 2.81 11.71 6.78
CA PHE A 112 2.61 12.58 7.93
C PHE A 112 3.76 12.46 8.95
N GLY A 113 4.17 11.23 9.28
CA GLY A 113 5.32 10.99 10.14
C GLY A 113 6.62 11.58 9.58
N ALA A 114 6.83 11.50 8.26
CA ALA A 114 7.98 12.10 7.59
C ALA A 114 7.97 13.62 7.66
N ILE A 115 6.82 14.26 7.45
CA ILE A 115 6.67 15.73 7.57
C ILE A 115 6.97 16.15 9.01
N MET A 116 6.39 15.48 10.00
CA MET A 116 6.62 15.78 11.40
C MET A 116 8.08 15.54 11.80
N HIS A 117 8.73 14.53 11.24
CA HIS A 117 10.16 14.31 11.47
C HIS A 117 11.00 15.49 10.97
N ILE A 118 10.75 15.98 9.76
CA ILE A 118 11.46 17.14 9.21
C ILE A 118 11.20 18.41 10.04
N ALA A 119 9.97 18.59 10.53
CA ALA A 119 9.58 19.75 11.32
C ALA A 119 10.17 19.77 12.73
N LEU A 120 10.19 18.61 13.39
CA LEU A 120 10.59 18.47 14.79
C LEU A 120 12.09 18.18 14.97
N CYS A 121 12.64 17.33 14.11
CA CYS A 121 14.04 16.92 14.19
C CYS A 121 14.94 17.92 13.46
N LYS A 122 15.50 18.86 14.20
CA LYS A 122 16.56 19.76 13.72
C LYS A 122 17.94 19.10 13.74
N GLU A 123 18.04 17.88 14.23
CA GLU A 123 19.28 17.14 14.44
C GLU A 123 19.97 16.80 13.10
N LYS A 124 21.23 17.14 13.03
CA LYS A 124 22.11 16.71 11.94
C LYS A 124 22.51 15.26 12.22
N TYR A 125 21.91 14.33 11.52
CA TYR A 125 22.34 12.92 11.55
C TYR A 125 23.72 12.80 10.91
N VAL A 126 24.76 12.94 11.71
CA VAL A 126 26.16 12.95 11.26
C VAL A 126 26.71 11.53 11.12
N ASN A 127 26.21 10.58 11.92
CA ASN A 127 26.67 9.18 11.91
C ASN A 127 25.57 8.23 11.47
N MET A 128 25.82 7.51 10.37
CA MET A 128 24.89 6.50 9.84
C MET A 128 24.83 5.24 10.69
N ASP A 129 25.88 4.95 11.49
CA ASP A 129 25.94 3.77 12.33
C ASP A 129 24.96 3.87 13.50
N GLY A 130 24.01 2.93 13.56
CA GLY A 130 23.01 2.86 14.62
C GLY A 130 21.80 3.79 14.45
N ILE A 131 21.69 4.55 13.35
CA ILE A 131 20.59 5.48 13.08
C ILE A 131 19.21 4.81 13.18
N LEU A 132 19.07 3.59 12.69
CA LEU A 132 17.81 2.84 12.76
C LEU A 132 17.39 2.53 14.21
N LYS A 133 18.35 2.17 15.06
CA LYS A 133 18.09 1.93 16.49
C LYS A 133 17.68 3.22 17.20
N LEU A 134 18.36 4.31 16.87
CA LEU A 134 18.03 5.63 17.40
C LEU A 134 16.60 6.06 16.96
N LEU A 135 16.27 5.92 15.68
CA LEU A 135 14.94 6.25 15.15
C LEU A 135 13.84 5.35 15.71
N TRP A 136 14.17 4.10 16.02
CA TRP A 136 13.25 3.18 16.66
C TRP A 136 12.92 3.61 18.09
N THR A 137 13.92 3.97 18.88
CA THR A 137 13.75 4.41 20.28
C THR A 137 13.08 5.78 20.36
N SER A 138 13.52 6.75 19.56
CA SER A 138 12.95 8.10 19.51
C SER A 138 11.52 8.10 18.92
N GLY A 139 11.23 7.18 17.99
CA GLY A 139 9.87 6.98 17.48
C GLY A 139 8.91 6.51 18.57
N ASN A 140 9.35 5.58 19.41
CA ASN A 140 8.54 5.10 20.54
C ASN A 140 8.26 6.20 21.58
N ALA A 141 9.21 7.09 21.78
CA ALA A 141 9.06 8.26 22.67
C ALA A 141 8.24 9.40 22.03
N LEU A 142 7.81 9.27 20.77
CA LEU A 142 7.14 10.31 19.96
C LEU A 142 7.99 11.59 19.79
N GLU A 143 9.31 11.47 19.83
CA GLU A 143 10.25 12.57 19.60
C GLU A 143 10.64 12.72 18.14
N SER A 144 10.37 11.68 17.33
CA SER A 144 10.70 11.62 15.90
C SER A 144 9.57 11.03 15.07
N GLY A 145 9.78 11.01 13.75
CA GLY A 145 8.85 10.38 12.81
C GLY A 145 8.83 8.84 12.82
N GLY A 146 9.63 8.19 13.71
CA GLY A 146 9.75 6.74 13.75
C GLY A 146 10.67 6.17 12.66
N ALA A 147 10.98 4.88 12.76
CA ALA A 147 12.00 4.27 11.90
C ALA A 147 11.68 4.33 10.41
N VAL A 148 10.45 4.07 9.99
CA VAL A 148 10.04 4.05 8.59
C VAL A 148 9.86 5.47 8.04
N SER A 149 9.08 6.31 8.72
CA SER A 149 8.78 7.66 8.25
C SER A 149 10.02 8.56 8.28
N ALA A 150 10.86 8.44 9.32
CA ALA A 150 12.08 9.21 9.42
C ALA A 150 13.14 8.76 8.39
N SER A 151 13.29 7.46 8.14
CA SER A 151 14.21 6.98 7.10
C SER A 151 13.83 7.51 5.72
N LEU A 152 12.54 7.53 5.41
CA LEU A 152 12.01 8.13 4.18
C LEU A 152 12.26 9.64 4.13
N ALA A 153 12.06 10.35 5.23
CA ALA A 153 12.33 11.78 5.35
C ALA A 153 13.82 12.10 5.10
N ILE A 154 14.72 11.36 5.75
CA ILE A 154 16.18 11.52 5.59
C ILE A 154 16.57 11.24 4.14
N MET A 155 16.07 10.16 3.54
CA MET A 155 16.34 9.82 2.14
C MET A 155 15.89 10.95 1.21
N LEU A 156 14.70 11.51 1.44
CA LEU A 156 14.16 12.62 0.66
C LEU A 156 15.02 13.88 0.79
N VAL A 157 15.41 14.24 2.01
CA VAL A 157 16.26 15.42 2.28
C VAL A 157 17.63 15.26 1.62
N LEU A 158 18.24 14.08 1.69
CA LEU A 158 19.53 13.80 1.04
C LEU A 158 19.42 13.89 -0.48
N LEU A 159 18.32 13.38 -1.06
CA LEU A 159 18.07 13.45 -2.50
C LEU A 159 17.89 14.88 -2.96
N VAL A 160 17.10 15.68 -2.25
CA VAL A 160 16.89 17.11 -2.56
C VAL A 160 18.19 17.89 -2.44
N LYS A 161 18.98 17.69 -1.37
CA LYS A 161 20.30 18.33 -1.22
C LYS A 161 21.23 17.97 -2.37
N LYS A 162 21.26 16.70 -2.78
CA LYS A 162 22.11 16.24 -3.89
C LYS A 162 21.70 16.85 -5.22
N VAL A 163 20.39 16.94 -5.49
CA VAL A 163 19.86 17.57 -6.70
C VAL A 163 20.16 19.08 -6.71
N LEU A 164 19.97 19.75 -5.57
CA LEU A 164 20.25 21.17 -5.44
C LEU A 164 21.73 21.47 -5.64
N ALA A 165 22.63 20.65 -5.08
CA ALA A 165 24.07 20.77 -5.27
C ALA A 165 24.56 20.47 -6.70
N MET A 166 23.75 19.77 -7.52
CA MET A 166 24.08 19.48 -8.91
C MET A 166 23.59 20.59 -9.86
N VAL A 167 22.66 21.41 -9.41
CA VAL A 167 22.07 22.53 -10.20
C VAL A 167 22.76 23.86 -9.92
N LEU A 168 23.44 24.02 -8.80
CA LEU A 168 24.27 25.17 -8.40
C LEU A 168 25.69 25.01 -8.90
#